data_1d5576d6d6d1d15611ff77a835f768c3
#
_entry.id   1d5576d6d6d1d15611ff77a835f768c3
#
_cell.length_a   1.000
_cell.length_b   1.000
_cell.length_c   1.000
_cell.angle_alpha   90.00
_cell.angle_beta   90.00
_cell.angle_gamma   90.00
#
_symmetry.space_group_name_H-M   'P 1'
#
loop_
_entity.id
_entity.type
_entity.pdbx_description
1 polymer ?
#
loop_
_entity_poly.entity_id
_entity_poly.type
_entity_poly.pdbx_seq_one_letter_code
_entity_poly.pdbx_strand_id
1 'polypeptide(L)'
;MSLTVSKFGGTSMADADSIRRSAKIATRNNASIIVVSAVSGITDKLIYLAEYSGSLSKKERLDLIAEIDTTHRDIARDLGCEEELDRNIENYMHNLDSLVKAASILGRPDPRLSDAIISNGELLSSRLIHFELKKHTLRNVEWVDARSIIKTDNTFGRALPLPEKIKQKAIEKLVPNLDKHIYVTQGFIGKTDDNRTTTLGRGGSDYSAALFAEAIEADGIQIWTDVAGVASIDPRLSDSATAITNLSFQEAAEMATSGAKILHPPTMIPARRASIPIFVGSTFEPDAIGTKIMSKPKTSPLVRAITIKKDQRLVTLSTPRMSEEYGFLARIFNVFADHKISIDLVTTSEVSVSITMDETLLKNDGLFQDLKKIADIDIEDDLSIVALIGNRVNHTAGLLRRASSVLQPDGNELNIRAVFQGASRHCVAFILSNEEAAEAARKLHKEFILNSRKEKEAN
;
A
#
# COMPACT_ATOMS: atom_id res chain seq x y z
N MET A 1 26.31 10.98 -10.94
CA MET A 1 25.60 9.72 -11.21
C MET A 1 24.22 9.85 -10.58
N SER A 2 23.14 9.58 -11.30
CA SER A 2 21.80 9.66 -10.68
C SER A 2 21.60 8.46 -9.76
N LEU A 3 21.24 8.70 -8.50
CA LEU A 3 20.97 7.68 -7.50
C LEU A 3 19.49 7.29 -7.55
N THR A 4 19.20 6.05 -7.88
CA THR A 4 17.81 5.56 -8.03
C THR A 4 17.57 4.33 -7.16
N VAL A 5 16.46 4.33 -6.43
CA VAL A 5 15.98 3.17 -5.69
C VAL A 5 14.84 2.53 -6.47
N SER A 6 15.01 1.28 -6.89
CA SER A 6 13.99 0.52 -7.62
C SER A 6 13.39 -0.57 -6.74
N LYS A 7 12.05 -0.60 -6.64
CA LYS A 7 11.34 -1.65 -5.90
C LYS A 7 10.58 -2.54 -6.87
N PHE A 8 10.64 -3.85 -6.65
CA PHE A 8 9.90 -4.85 -7.40
C PHE A 8 8.89 -5.57 -6.49
N GLY A 9 7.62 -5.58 -6.91
CA GLY A 9 6.52 -6.19 -6.17
C GLY A 9 6.50 -7.72 -6.26
N GLY A 10 5.59 -8.38 -5.53
CA GLY A 10 5.49 -9.84 -5.50
C GLY A 10 5.24 -10.47 -6.87
N THR A 11 4.39 -9.87 -7.71
CA THR A 11 4.14 -10.31 -9.09
C THR A 11 5.38 -10.18 -9.98
N SER A 12 6.25 -9.22 -9.69
CA SER A 12 7.53 -9.02 -10.38
C SER A 12 8.61 -10.02 -9.92
N MET A 13 8.33 -10.76 -8.86
CA MET A 13 9.18 -11.79 -8.26
C MET A 13 8.55 -13.19 -8.32
N ALA A 14 7.44 -13.37 -9.06
CA ALA A 14 6.59 -14.56 -9.01
C ALA A 14 7.29 -15.85 -9.46
N ASP A 15 8.16 -15.76 -10.45
CA ASP A 15 8.87 -16.86 -11.08
C ASP A 15 10.22 -16.41 -11.67
N ALA A 16 10.98 -17.35 -12.25
CA ALA A 16 12.29 -17.07 -12.83
C ALA A 16 12.23 -16.03 -13.96
N ASP A 17 11.19 -16.04 -14.82
CA ASP A 17 11.07 -15.11 -15.92
C ASP A 17 10.73 -13.69 -15.42
N SER A 18 9.90 -13.58 -14.40
CA SER A 18 9.59 -12.32 -13.72
C SER A 18 10.84 -11.72 -13.05
N ILE A 19 11.67 -12.55 -12.41
CA ILE A 19 12.95 -12.13 -11.81
C ILE A 19 13.94 -11.68 -12.89
N ARG A 20 14.09 -12.43 -14.00
CA ARG A 20 14.93 -12.01 -15.14
C ARG A 20 14.51 -10.67 -15.71
N ARG A 21 13.20 -10.48 -15.88
CA ARG A 21 12.62 -9.22 -16.36
C ARG A 21 12.92 -8.07 -15.40
N SER A 22 12.72 -8.30 -14.10
CA SER A 22 13.03 -7.32 -13.04
C SER A 22 14.49 -6.95 -12.99
N ALA A 23 15.40 -7.92 -13.12
CA ALA A 23 16.84 -7.69 -13.17
C ALA A 23 17.25 -6.85 -14.40
N LYS A 24 16.69 -7.14 -15.58
CA LYS A 24 16.92 -6.34 -16.80
C LYS A 24 16.43 -4.90 -16.66
N ILE A 25 15.23 -4.70 -16.08
CA ILE A 25 14.68 -3.36 -15.83
C ILE A 25 15.57 -2.58 -14.86
N ALA A 26 15.98 -3.19 -13.74
CA ALA A 26 16.84 -2.57 -12.76
C ALA A 26 18.18 -2.12 -13.36
N THR A 27 18.80 -2.97 -14.19
CA THR A 27 20.06 -2.69 -14.86
C THR A 27 19.91 -1.57 -15.91
N ARG A 28 18.89 -1.65 -16.76
CA ARG A 28 18.58 -0.64 -17.78
C ARG A 28 18.36 0.74 -17.17
N ASN A 29 17.71 0.81 -16.02
CA ASN A 29 17.41 2.04 -15.31
C ASN A 29 18.52 2.49 -14.35
N ASN A 30 19.67 1.82 -14.37
CA ASN A 30 20.85 2.12 -13.55
C ASN A 30 20.51 2.25 -12.05
N ALA A 31 19.70 1.31 -11.52
CA ALA A 31 19.33 1.27 -10.12
C ALA A 31 20.56 1.19 -9.20
N SER A 32 20.58 1.98 -8.14
CA SER A 32 21.63 1.96 -7.11
C SER A 32 21.26 1.00 -5.96
N ILE A 33 19.98 1.00 -5.57
CA ILE A 33 19.44 0.06 -4.58
C ILE A 33 18.21 -0.60 -5.18
N ILE A 34 18.13 -1.92 -5.02
CA ILE A 34 17.02 -2.75 -5.47
C ILE A 34 16.35 -3.35 -4.25
N VAL A 35 15.09 -3.01 -4.04
CA VAL A 35 14.24 -3.48 -2.94
C VAL A 35 13.22 -4.46 -3.50
N VAL A 36 13.11 -5.64 -2.91
CA VAL A 36 12.17 -6.66 -3.39
C VAL A 36 11.17 -7.08 -2.33
N SER A 37 9.97 -7.44 -2.77
CA SER A 37 8.97 -8.15 -1.99
C SER A 37 9.24 -9.66 -2.01
N ALA A 38 8.57 -10.42 -1.17
CA ALA A 38 8.51 -11.87 -1.26
C ALA A 38 8.01 -12.33 -2.64
N VAL A 39 8.28 -13.56 -3.00
CA VAL A 39 7.66 -14.26 -4.14
C VAL A 39 6.14 -14.25 -3.99
N SER A 40 5.42 -14.08 -5.09
CA SER A 40 3.94 -14.01 -5.09
C SER A 40 3.31 -15.18 -4.33
N GLY A 41 2.35 -14.89 -3.44
CA GLY A 41 1.64 -15.88 -2.61
C GLY A 41 2.42 -16.41 -1.39
N ILE A 42 3.72 -16.16 -1.28
CA ILE A 42 4.52 -16.65 -0.14
C ILE A 42 4.20 -15.90 1.14
N THR A 43 3.97 -14.59 1.07
CA THR A 43 3.61 -13.78 2.24
C THR A 43 2.34 -14.30 2.92
N ASP A 44 1.32 -14.66 2.13
CA ASP A 44 0.05 -15.19 2.66
C ASP A 44 0.24 -16.53 3.39
N LYS A 45 1.08 -17.44 2.83
CA LYS A 45 1.43 -18.70 3.47
C LYS A 45 2.17 -18.48 4.79
N LEU A 46 3.11 -17.53 4.83
CA LEU A 46 3.85 -17.19 6.04
C LEU A 46 2.97 -16.53 7.11
N ILE A 47 2.03 -15.66 6.72
CA ILE A 47 1.03 -15.08 7.61
C ILE A 47 0.15 -16.20 8.19
N TYR A 48 -0.32 -17.13 7.33
CA TYR A 48 -1.14 -18.25 7.77
C TYR A 48 -0.39 -19.14 8.79
N LEU A 49 0.89 -19.44 8.53
CA LEU A 49 1.74 -20.13 9.51
C LEU A 49 1.89 -19.34 10.82
N ALA A 50 2.11 -18.03 10.75
CA ALA A 50 2.30 -17.18 11.93
C ALA A 50 1.03 -17.11 12.81
N GLU A 51 -0.15 -17.05 12.18
CA GLU A 51 -1.43 -16.91 12.88
C GLU A 51 -1.97 -18.24 13.40
N TYR A 52 -1.84 -19.31 12.63
CA TYR A 52 -2.54 -20.57 12.90
C TYR A 52 -1.64 -21.74 13.33
N SER A 53 -0.32 -21.55 13.52
CA SER A 53 0.58 -22.65 13.94
C SER A 53 0.14 -23.39 15.19
N GLY A 54 -0.56 -22.71 16.11
CA GLY A 54 -1.07 -23.33 17.35
C GLY A 54 -2.22 -24.30 17.11
N SER A 55 -3.02 -24.11 16.05
CA SER A 55 -4.19 -24.94 15.71
C SER A 55 -3.91 -25.94 14.60
N LEU A 56 -2.86 -25.72 13.78
CA LEU A 56 -2.48 -26.62 12.72
C LEU A 56 -1.80 -27.89 13.25
N SER A 57 -2.08 -29.04 12.63
CA SER A 57 -1.34 -30.27 12.87
C SER A 57 0.14 -30.13 12.45
N LYS A 58 0.99 -31.01 13.00
CA LYS A 58 2.41 -31.04 12.60
C LYS A 58 2.56 -31.25 11.09
N LYS A 59 1.71 -32.11 10.47
CA LYS A 59 1.75 -32.39 9.05
C LYS A 59 1.44 -31.15 8.22
N GLU A 60 0.34 -30.45 8.51
CA GLU A 60 -0.05 -29.23 7.79
C GLU A 60 1.03 -28.16 7.83
N ARG A 61 1.68 -27.94 8.99
CA ARG A 61 2.80 -27.00 9.10
C ARG A 61 3.98 -27.40 8.22
N LEU A 62 4.35 -28.68 8.21
CA LEU A 62 5.47 -29.19 7.39
C LEU A 62 5.15 -29.14 5.90
N ASP A 63 3.91 -29.43 5.50
CA ASP A 63 3.46 -29.35 4.11
C ASP A 63 3.55 -27.89 3.59
N LEU A 64 3.11 -26.90 4.37
CA LEU A 64 3.24 -25.48 4.00
C LEU A 64 4.69 -25.01 3.91
N ILE A 65 5.56 -25.45 4.83
CA ILE A 65 7.00 -25.14 4.76
C ILE A 65 7.63 -25.79 3.53
N ALA A 66 7.27 -27.03 3.21
CA ALA A 66 7.76 -27.74 2.02
C ALA A 66 7.31 -27.07 0.72
N GLU A 67 6.08 -26.52 0.67
CA GLU A 67 5.62 -25.75 -0.48
C GLU A 67 6.43 -24.47 -0.68
N ILE A 68 6.77 -23.77 0.41
CA ILE A 68 7.61 -22.56 0.36
C ILE A 68 9.02 -22.92 -0.13
N ASP A 69 9.62 -24.01 0.41
CA ASP A 69 10.93 -24.51 -0.01
C ASP A 69 10.94 -24.88 -1.49
N THR A 70 9.97 -25.72 -1.93
CA THR A 70 9.84 -26.17 -3.32
C THR A 70 9.73 -24.97 -4.27
N THR A 71 8.88 -23.99 -3.95
CA THR A 71 8.72 -22.78 -4.77
C THR A 71 10.06 -22.07 -4.99
N HIS A 72 10.85 -21.88 -3.94
CA HIS A 72 12.13 -21.15 -4.08
C HIS A 72 13.21 -22.00 -4.76
N ARG A 73 13.23 -23.32 -4.55
CA ARG A 73 14.16 -24.24 -5.24
C ARG A 73 13.85 -24.35 -6.73
N ASP A 74 12.58 -24.42 -7.10
CA ASP A 74 12.19 -24.46 -8.51
C ASP A 74 12.60 -23.16 -9.22
N ILE A 75 12.35 -22.00 -8.63
CA ILE A 75 12.83 -20.72 -9.17
C ILE A 75 14.35 -20.69 -9.25
N ALA A 76 15.07 -21.16 -8.22
CA ALA A 76 16.54 -21.20 -8.21
C ALA A 76 17.09 -22.11 -9.32
N ARG A 77 16.45 -23.27 -9.54
CA ARG A 77 16.79 -24.20 -10.63
C ARG A 77 16.59 -23.55 -11.99
N ASP A 78 15.43 -22.93 -12.21
CA ASP A 78 15.11 -22.27 -13.46
C ASP A 78 16.00 -21.05 -13.74
N LEU A 79 16.47 -20.36 -12.70
CA LEU A 79 17.49 -19.33 -12.80
C LEU A 79 18.91 -19.90 -13.01
N GLY A 80 19.13 -21.20 -12.80
CA GLY A 80 20.45 -21.83 -12.88
C GLY A 80 21.38 -21.44 -11.72
N CYS A 81 20.82 -21.31 -10.51
CA CYS A 81 21.56 -20.96 -9.28
C CYS A 81 21.26 -21.89 -8.10
N GLU A 82 20.74 -23.07 -8.38
CA GLU A 82 20.34 -24.04 -7.34
C GLU A 82 21.52 -24.37 -6.41
N GLU A 83 22.68 -24.78 -6.97
CA GLU A 83 23.85 -25.12 -6.18
C GLU A 83 24.40 -23.96 -5.33
N GLU A 84 24.39 -22.73 -5.87
CA GLU A 84 24.88 -21.52 -5.17
C GLU A 84 23.97 -21.12 -4.02
N LEU A 85 22.65 -21.29 -4.18
CA LEU A 85 21.65 -20.86 -3.20
C LEU A 85 21.17 -21.98 -2.27
N ASP A 86 21.48 -23.24 -2.55
CA ASP A 86 21.00 -24.40 -1.78
C ASP A 86 21.21 -24.23 -0.27
N ARG A 87 22.46 -23.97 0.15
CA ARG A 87 22.75 -23.70 1.57
C ARG A 87 22.01 -22.52 2.16
N ASN A 88 21.79 -21.46 1.39
CA ASN A 88 21.05 -20.31 1.88
C ASN A 88 19.58 -20.67 2.09
N ILE A 89 18.95 -21.34 1.12
CA ILE A 89 17.55 -21.78 1.20
C ILE A 89 17.39 -22.74 2.39
N GLU A 90 18.26 -23.74 2.51
CA GLU A 90 18.26 -24.71 3.62
C GLU A 90 18.30 -24.00 4.99
N ASN A 91 19.21 -23.04 5.17
CA ASN A 91 19.33 -22.27 6.42
C ASN A 91 18.06 -21.48 6.74
N TYR A 92 17.43 -20.83 5.74
CA TYR A 92 16.18 -20.11 5.94
C TYR A 92 15.02 -21.07 6.26
N MET A 93 14.94 -22.23 5.62
CA MET A 93 13.91 -23.25 5.89
C MET A 93 14.06 -23.84 7.28
N HIS A 94 15.29 -24.14 7.71
CA HIS A 94 15.56 -24.62 9.06
C HIS A 94 15.16 -23.59 10.14
N ASN A 95 15.50 -22.32 9.90
CA ASN A 95 15.09 -21.23 10.79
C ASN A 95 13.56 -21.07 10.83
N LEU A 96 12.90 -21.12 9.67
CA LEU A 96 11.44 -21.02 9.56
C LEU A 96 10.75 -22.16 10.33
N ASP A 97 11.20 -23.42 10.16
CA ASP A 97 10.67 -24.57 10.91
C ASP A 97 10.82 -24.38 12.42
N SER A 98 11.95 -23.87 12.87
CA SER A 98 12.20 -23.59 14.29
C SER A 98 11.25 -22.51 14.85
N LEU A 99 11.02 -21.41 14.10
CA LEU A 99 10.09 -20.35 14.48
C LEU A 99 8.64 -20.85 14.50
N VAL A 100 8.23 -21.61 13.49
CA VAL A 100 6.88 -22.19 13.40
C VAL A 100 6.62 -23.19 14.53
N LYS A 101 7.63 -24.01 14.91
CA LYS A 101 7.56 -24.88 16.09
C LYS A 101 7.37 -24.06 17.37
N ALA A 102 8.14 -22.98 17.54
CA ALA A 102 7.99 -22.10 18.71
C ALA A 102 6.58 -21.49 18.77
N ALA A 103 6.05 -20.99 17.63
CA ALA A 103 4.71 -20.46 17.53
C ALA A 103 3.64 -21.52 17.88
N SER A 104 3.84 -22.76 17.42
CA SER A 104 2.91 -23.87 17.70
C SER A 104 2.87 -24.24 19.19
N ILE A 105 3.99 -24.15 19.90
CA ILE A 105 4.07 -24.42 21.34
C ILE A 105 3.38 -23.33 22.15
N LEU A 106 3.50 -22.06 21.72
CA LEU A 106 2.78 -20.95 22.35
C LEU A 106 1.26 -21.08 22.22
N GLY A 107 0.77 -21.76 21.18
CA GLY A 107 -0.66 -22.03 20.95
C GLY A 107 -1.51 -20.79 20.63
N ARG A 108 -0.89 -19.62 20.48
CA ARG A 108 -1.53 -18.34 20.13
C ARG A 108 -0.57 -17.48 19.31
N PRO A 109 -1.06 -16.58 18.44
CA PRO A 109 -0.21 -15.64 17.73
C PRO A 109 0.60 -14.76 18.68
N ASP A 110 1.90 -14.64 18.42
CA ASP A 110 2.80 -13.68 19.06
C ASP A 110 3.35 -12.74 17.99
N PRO A 111 3.13 -11.42 18.08
CA PRO A 111 3.54 -10.48 17.03
C PRO A 111 5.05 -10.50 16.71
N ARG A 112 5.91 -10.83 17.69
CA ARG A 112 7.37 -10.92 17.48
C ARG A 112 7.74 -12.16 16.64
N LEU A 113 7.11 -13.29 16.95
CA LEU A 113 7.30 -14.51 16.15
C LEU A 113 6.68 -14.36 14.78
N SER A 114 5.51 -13.72 14.69
CA SER A 114 4.87 -13.43 13.40
C SER A 114 5.79 -12.64 12.49
N ASP A 115 6.37 -11.53 12.96
CA ASP A 115 7.31 -10.73 12.17
C ASP A 115 8.54 -11.54 11.74
N ALA A 116 9.09 -12.38 12.63
CA ALA A 116 10.22 -13.23 12.33
C ALA A 116 9.88 -14.31 11.27
N ILE A 117 8.69 -14.92 11.36
CA ILE A 117 8.20 -15.90 10.38
C ILE A 117 7.99 -15.25 9.02
N ILE A 118 7.25 -14.15 8.98
CA ILE A 118 6.85 -13.48 7.74
C ILE A 118 8.07 -12.92 6.99
N SER A 119 9.09 -12.43 7.70
CA SER A 119 10.31 -11.87 7.11
C SER A 119 11.09 -12.83 6.20
N ASN A 120 10.89 -14.15 6.32
CA ASN A 120 11.59 -15.13 5.50
C ASN A 120 11.26 -15.03 4.01
N GLY A 121 10.07 -14.52 3.64
CA GLY A 121 9.69 -14.35 2.25
C GLY A 121 10.62 -13.40 1.50
N GLU A 122 10.86 -12.22 2.03
CA GLU A 122 11.74 -11.21 1.43
C GLU A 122 13.22 -11.60 1.53
N LEU A 123 13.62 -12.28 2.60
CA LEU A 123 14.99 -12.79 2.76
C LEU A 123 15.34 -13.79 1.66
N LEU A 124 14.41 -14.69 1.32
CA LEU A 124 14.58 -15.69 0.26
C LEU A 124 14.55 -15.04 -1.13
N SER A 125 13.52 -14.24 -1.44
CA SER A 125 13.35 -13.63 -2.76
C SER A 125 14.52 -12.74 -3.15
N SER A 126 15.07 -12.00 -2.19
CA SER A 126 16.22 -11.11 -2.42
C SER A 126 17.50 -11.85 -2.80
N ARG A 127 17.65 -13.12 -2.41
CA ARG A 127 18.78 -13.96 -2.84
C ARG A 127 18.66 -14.37 -4.31
N LEU A 128 17.45 -14.69 -4.76
CA LEU A 128 17.20 -15.08 -6.14
C LEU A 128 17.56 -13.95 -7.11
N ILE A 129 17.03 -12.75 -6.89
CA ILE A 129 17.32 -11.62 -7.77
C ILE A 129 18.77 -11.12 -7.65
N HIS A 130 19.38 -11.22 -6.46
CA HIS A 130 20.79 -10.89 -6.29
C HIS A 130 21.68 -11.74 -7.21
N PHE A 131 21.40 -13.04 -7.31
CA PHE A 131 22.11 -13.94 -8.22
C PHE A 131 21.86 -13.52 -9.68
N GLU A 132 20.61 -13.35 -10.06
CA GLU A 132 20.26 -13.03 -11.45
C GLU A 132 20.85 -11.70 -11.91
N LEU A 133 20.88 -10.68 -11.05
CA LEU A 133 21.45 -9.37 -11.38
C LEU A 133 22.94 -9.43 -11.77
N LYS A 134 23.72 -10.31 -11.15
CA LYS A 134 25.15 -10.49 -11.48
C LYS A 134 25.39 -10.82 -12.95
N LYS A 135 24.40 -11.44 -13.61
CA LYS A 135 24.48 -11.81 -15.04
C LYS A 135 24.21 -10.63 -15.98
N HIS A 136 23.61 -9.55 -15.47
CA HIS A 136 23.12 -8.42 -16.29
C HIS A 136 23.93 -7.14 -16.15
N THR A 137 24.95 -7.08 -15.30
CA THR A 137 25.75 -5.89 -15.06
C THR A 137 27.22 -6.20 -14.80
N LEU A 138 28.10 -5.26 -15.16
CA LEU A 138 29.51 -5.29 -14.83
C LEU A 138 29.80 -4.61 -13.47
N ARG A 139 28.83 -3.92 -12.89
CA ARG A 139 28.96 -3.35 -11.55
C ARG A 139 28.93 -4.49 -10.53
N ASN A 140 29.60 -4.29 -9.41
CA ASN A 140 29.54 -5.22 -8.30
C ASN A 140 28.12 -5.22 -7.70
N VAL A 141 27.53 -6.41 -7.53
CA VAL A 141 26.21 -6.58 -6.92
C VAL A 141 26.36 -7.12 -5.51
N GLU A 142 25.93 -6.35 -4.53
CA GLU A 142 26.05 -6.69 -3.11
C GLU A 142 24.67 -6.93 -2.47
N TRP A 143 24.54 -8.04 -1.76
CA TRP A 143 23.34 -8.32 -0.97
C TRP A 143 23.49 -7.74 0.43
N VAL A 144 22.52 -6.94 0.85
CA VAL A 144 22.51 -6.31 2.18
C VAL A 144 21.23 -6.68 2.92
N ASP A 145 21.37 -7.15 4.15
CA ASP A 145 20.23 -7.39 5.03
C ASP A 145 19.59 -6.04 5.45
N ALA A 146 18.35 -5.81 5.02
CA ALA A 146 17.60 -4.59 5.32
C ALA A 146 17.57 -4.28 6.81
N ARG A 147 17.50 -5.30 7.67
CA ARG A 147 17.48 -5.17 9.14
C ARG A 147 18.74 -4.56 9.71
N SER A 148 19.83 -4.55 8.95
CA SER A 148 21.07 -3.88 9.32
C SER A 148 21.01 -2.36 9.15
N ILE A 149 20.02 -1.86 8.39
CA ILE A 149 19.85 -0.45 8.01
C ILE A 149 18.51 0.08 8.51
N ILE A 150 17.39 -0.60 8.19
CA ILE A 150 16.04 -0.19 8.59
C ILE A 150 15.86 -0.44 10.09
N LYS A 151 15.95 0.64 10.86
CA LYS A 151 15.73 0.63 12.31
C LYS A 151 14.31 1.09 12.62
N THR A 152 13.66 0.39 13.57
CA THR A 152 12.26 0.62 13.93
C THR A 152 12.07 0.66 15.46
N ASP A 153 10.89 1.10 15.86
CA ASP A 153 10.37 0.83 17.21
C ASP A 153 9.98 -0.65 17.37
N ASN A 154 9.34 -0.98 18.48
CA ASN A 154 8.89 -2.34 18.83
C ASN A 154 7.38 -2.58 18.61
N THR A 155 6.75 -1.79 17.74
CA THR A 155 5.34 -1.99 17.35
C THR A 155 5.24 -3.09 16.29
N PHE A 156 5.40 -4.36 16.72
CA PHE A 156 5.43 -5.51 15.82
C PHE A 156 4.17 -5.59 14.93
N GLY A 157 4.34 -6.07 13.69
CA GLY A 157 3.31 -6.13 12.64
C GLY A 157 3.14 -4.84 11.83
N ARG A 158 3.49 -3.67 12.38
CA ARG A 158 3.48 -2.36 11.73
C ARG A 158 4.44 -1.39 12.42
N ALA A 159 5.69 -1.79 12.52
CA ALA A 159 6.70 -1.03 13.22
C ALA A 159 6.96 0.34 12.59
N LEU A 160 7.15 1.35 13.43
CA LEU A 160 7.45 2.70 12.98
C LEU A 160 8.95 2.84 12.71
N PRO A 161 9.36 3.24 11.51
CA PRO A 161 10.76 3.48 11.18
C PRO A 161 11.34 4.65 11.99
N LEU A 162 12.63 4.58 12.26
CA LEU A 162 13.41 5.61 12.94
C LEU A 162 14.35 6.30 11.92
N PRO A 163 13.89 7.36 11.21
CA PRO A 163 14.56 7.92 10.03
C PRO A 163 16.02 8.31 10.29
N GLU A 164 16.31 8.96 11.41
CA GLU A 164 17.68 9.40 11.73
C GLU A 164 18.64 8.21 11.90
N LYS A 165 18.20 7.14 12.54
CA LYS A 165 18.99 5.92 12.67
C LYS A 165 19.18 5.21 11.33
N ILE A 166 18.15 5.21 10.49
CA ILE A 166 18.20 4.64 9.14
C ILE A 166 19.20 5.42 8.30
N LYS A 167 19.13 6.76 8.30
CA LYS A 167 20.07 7.64 7.60
C LYS A 167 21.51 7.38 8.04
N GLN A 168 21.76 7.34 9.35
CA GLN A 168 23.08 7.03 9.89
C GLN A 168 23.61 5.68 9.39
N LYS A 169 22.77 4.61 9.41
CA LYS A 169 23.19 3.28 8.96
C LYS A 169 23.38 3.19 7.45
N ALA A 170 22.59 3.91 6.67
CA ALA A 170 22.78 3.99 5.22
C ALA A 170 24.08 4.72 4.85
N ILE A 171 24.40 5.84 5.52
CA ILE A 171 25.67 6.55 5.34
C ILE A 171 26.86 5.67 5.69
N GLU A 172 26.76 4.88 6.78
CA GLU A 172 27.85 3.98 7.20
C GLU A 172 28.07 2.83 6.20
N LYS A 173 26.98 2.23 5.68
CA LYS A 173 27.07 0.93 4.99
C LYS A 173 26.89 0.99 3.47
N LEU A 174 26.15 1.96 2.95
CA LEU A 174 25.81 2.02 1.52
C LEU A 174 26.54 3.15 0.81
N VAL A 175 26.45 4.37 1.35
CA VAL A 175 26.93 5.60 0.69
C VAL A 175 28.38 5.49 0.20
N PRO A 176 29.35 4.89 0.95
CA PRO A 176 30.74 4.86 0.52
C PRO A 176 31.01 4.14 -0.80
N ASN A 177 30.12 3.26 -1.23
CA ASN A 177 30.31 2.45 -2.44
C ASN A 177 29.15 2.52 -3.43
N LEU A 178 28.22 3.47 -3.30
CA LEU A 178 27.06 3.61 -4.20
C LEU A 178 27.45 3.85 -5.66
N ASP A 179 28.64 4.42 -5.91
CA ASP A 179 29.18 4.64 -7.25
C ASP A 179 29.66 3.34 -7.91
N LYS A 180 30.06 2.34 -7.13
CA LYS A 180 30.66 1.07 -7.58
C LYS A 180 29.72 -0.10 -7.49
N HIS A 181 28.84 -0.11 -6.49
CA HIS A 181 27.97 -1.26 -6.18
C HIS A 181 26.51 -0.99 -6.56
N ILE A 182 25.81 -2.06 -6.89
CA ILE A 182 24.33 -2.14 -6.87
C ILE A 182 23.98 -2.95 -5.62
N TYR A 183 23.17 -2.37 -4.74
CA TYR A 183 22.74 -3.07 -3.54
C TYR A 183 21.38 -3.74 -3.77
N VAL A 184 21.28 -5.03 -3.39
CA VAL A 184 20.02 -5.78 -3.34
C VAL A 184 19.63 -5.97 -1.90
N THR A 185 18.39 -5.62 -1.56
CA THR A 185 17.90 -5.70 -0.19
C THR A 185 16.41 -6.07 -0.15
N GLN A 186 15.93 -6.40 1.04
CA GLN A 186 14.55 -6.76 1.30
C GLN A 186 13.70 -5.51 1.50
N GLY A 187 12.47 -5.55 1.00
CA GLY A 187 11.43 -4.65 1.45
C GLY A 187 10.77 -5.13 2.74
N PHE A 188 9.82 -4.37 3.26
CA PHE A 188 8.88 -4.76 4.32
C PHE A 188 9.47 -4.98 5.72
N ILE A 189 10.74 -5.36 5.84
CA ILE A 189 11.36 -5.76 7.10
C ILE A 189 12.32 -4.72 7.67
N GLY A 190 12.38 -4.68 8.98
CA GLY A 190 13.30 -3.87 9.77
C GLY A 190 13.75 -4.57 11.04
N LYS A 191 14.32 -3.82 11.96
CA LYS A 191 14.87 -4.36 13.21
C LYS A 191 14.86 -3.32 14.31
N THR A 192 14.45 -3.76 15.51
CA THR A 192 14.55 -2.97 16.76
C THR A 192 16.01 -2.83 17.21
N ASP A 193 16.26 -1.93 18.17
CA ASP A 193 17.60 -1.76 18.75
C ASP A 193 18.07 -3.01 19.52
N ASP A 194 17.16 -3.78 20.12
CA ASP A 194 17.44 -5.04 20.80
C ASP A 194 17.49 -6.25 19.84
N ASN A 195 17.70 -5.98 18.54
CA ASN A 195 17.94 -6.96 17.50
C ASN A 195 16.77 -7.89 17.15
N ARG A 196 15.52 -7.49 17.37
CA ARG A 196 14.33 -8.25 16.96
C ARG A 196 13.86 -7.82 15.58
N THR A 197 13.56 -8.80 14.73
CA THR A 197 12.98 -8.53 13.41
C THR A 197 11.58 -7.93 13.55
N THR A 198 11.30 -6.91 12.75
CA THR A 198 10.01 -6.22 12.67
C THR A 198 9.51 -6.16 11.23
N THR A 199 8.20 -6.00 11.04
CA THR A 199 7.59 -5.72 9.75
C THR A 199 6.94 -4.33 9.74
N LEU A 200 6.93 -3.68 8.56
CA LEU A 200 6.44 -2.31 8.38
C LEU A 200 4.93 -2.24 8.07
N GLY A 201 4.25 -3.40 8.05
CA GLY A 201 2.84 -3.47 7.73
C GLY A 201 2.52 -3.31 6.24
N ARG A 202 1.26 -3.05 5.92
CA ARG A 202 0.76 -2.96 4.54
C ARG A 202 1.55 -1.94 3.71
N GLY A 203 1.95 -2.33 2.49
CA GLY A 203 2.79 -1.51 1.62
C GLY A 203 4.25 -1.40 2.08
N GLY A 204 4.68 -2.24 3.03
CA GLY A 204 5.99 -2.14 3.68
C GLY A 204 7.18 -2.19 2.72
N SER A 205 7.09 -2.90 1.58
CA SER A 205 8.19 -2.91 0.59
C SER A 205 8.33 -1.58 -0.15
N ASP A 206 7.22 -0.92 -0.49
CA ASP A 206 7.23 0.42 -1.08
C ASP A 206 7.74 1.44 -0.05
N TYR A 207 7.35 1.25 1.22
CA TYR A 207 7.83 2.07 2.33
C TYR A 207 9.34 1.92 2.53
N SER A 208 9.87 0.70 2.48
CA SER A 208 11.31 0.45 2.55
C SER A 208 12.06 1.17 1.43
N ALA A 209 11.55 1.10 0.18
CA ALA A 209 12.17 1.80 -0.94
C ALA A 209 12.23 3.32 -0.72
N ALA A 210 11.16 3.90 -0.19
CA ALA A 210 11.13 5.33 0.13
C ALA A 210 12.08 5.70 1.30
N LEU A 211 12.19 4.83 2.32
CA LEU A 211 13.14 5.03 3.42
C LEU A 211 14.60 4.93 2.96
N PHE A 212 14.92 3.96 2.11
CA PHE A 212 16.26 3.87 1.52
C PHE A 212 16.57 5.10 0.65
N ALA A 213 15.61 5.51 -0.19
CA ALA A 213 15.79 6.67 -1.04
C ALA A 213 16.04 7.96 -0.24
N GLU A 214 15.26 8.19 0.81
CA GLU A 214 15.46 9.31 1.72
C GLU A 214 16.83 9.25 2.40
N ALA A 215 17.22 8.06 2.88
CA ALA A 215 18.46 7.88 3.64
C ALA A 215 19.73 8.12 2.82
N ILE A 216 19.70 7.83 1.50
CA ILE A 216 20.84 8.07 0.58
C ILE A 216 20.67 9.34 -0.26
N GLU A 217 19.62 10.13 -0.01
CA GLU A 217 19.28 11.35 -0.78
C GLU A 217 19.17 11.06 -2.28
N ALA A 218 18.41 10.03 -2.65
CA ALA A 218 18.25 9.58 -4.03
C ALA A 218 17.54 10.62 -4.91
N ASP A 219 17.85 10.60 -6.21
CA ASP A 219 17.19 11.44 -7.22
C ASP A 219 15.80 10.96 -7.60
N GLY A 220 15.47 9.68 -7.34
CA GLY A 220 14.18 9.10 -7.68
C GLY A 220 13.95 7.72 -7.09
N ILE A 221 12.65 7.38 -6.99
CA ILE A 221 12.17 6.06 -6.61
C ILE A 221 11.40 5.50 -7.79
N GLN A 222 11.58 4.22 -8.10
CA GLN A 222 10.83 3.49 -9.11
C GLN A 222 10.11 2.32 -8.45
N ILE A 223 8.79 2.31 -8.56
CA ILE A 223 7.94 1.22 -8.09
C ILE A 223 7.46 0.44 -9.30
N TRP A 224 7.96 -0.78 -9.42
CA TRP A 224 7.63 -1.71 -10.49
C TRP A 224 6.63 -2.75 -9.99
N THR A 225 5.50 -2.85 -10.69
CA THR A 225 4.35 -3.69 -10.33
C THR A 225 3.73 -4.32 -11.59
N ASP A 226 2.52 -4.84 -11.50
CA ASP A 226 1.77 -5.44 -12.60
C ASP A 226 0.94 -4.44 -13.44
N VAL A 227 0.82 -3.19 -12.97
CA VAL A 227 0.04 -2.15 -13.66
C VAL A 227 0.93 -1.06 -14.27
N ALA A 228 0.55 -0.56 -15.44
CA ALA A 228 1.30 0.44 -16.20
C ALA A 228 1.22 1.87 -15.62
N GLY A 229 0.88 2.02 -14.34
CA GLY A 229 0.70 3.29 -13.66
C GLY A 229 -0.73 3.50 -13.18
N VAL A 230 -1.10 4.76 -12.94
CA VAL A 230 -2.37 5.15 -12.34
C VAL A 230 -3.35 5.55 -13.45
N ALA A 231 -4.59 5.06 -13.37
CA ALA A 231 -5.66 5.41 -14.30
C ALA A 231 -6.64 6.43 -13.72
N SER A 232 -7.32 7.17 -14.60
CA SER A 232 -8.32 8.19 -14.24
C SER A 232 -9.61 7.61 -13.64
N ILE A 233 -9.87 6.35 -13.87
CA ILE A 233 -10.89 5.49 -13.28
C ILE A 233 -10.37 4.05 -13.36
N ASP A 234 -10.87 3.14 -12.54
CA ASP A 234 -10.52 1.72 -12.64
C ASP A 234 -10.83 1.19 -14.06
N PRO A 235 -9.83 0.66 -14.81
CA PRO A 235 -10.06 0.15 -16.16
C PRO A 235 -11.10 -0.96 -16.26
N ARG A 236 -11.36 -1.68 -15.16
CA ARG A 236 -12.41 -2.70 -15.10
C ARG A 236 -13.82 -2.11 -15.12
N LEU A 237 -13.95 -0.82 -14.79
CA LEU A 237 -15.23 -0.11 -14.75
C LEU A 237 -15.53 0.64 -16.06
N SER A 238 -14.49 1.01 -16.84
CA SER A 238 -14.66 1.79 -18.06
C SER A 238 -13.48 1.64 -18.99
N ASP A 239 -13.76 1.27 -20.24
CA ASP A 239 -12.77 1.20 -21.34
C ASP A 239 -12.22 2.59 -21.71
N SER A 240 -12.87 3.67 -21.29
CA SER A 240 -12.40 5.04 -21.45
C SER A 240 -11.44 5.50 -20.36
N ALA A 241 -10.97 4.60 -19.49
CA ALA A 241 -9.93 4.88 -18.52
C ALA A 241 -8.66 5.39 -19.22
N THR A 242 -8.08 6.46 -18.70
CA THR A 242 -6.88 7.07 -19.29
C THR A 242 -5.74 7.09 -18.28
N ALA A 243 -4.52 6.81 -18.76
CA ALA A 243 -3.34 6.88 -17.92
C ALA A 243 -3.08 8.30 -17.40
N ILE A 244 -2.75 8.40 -16.13
CA ILE A 244 -2.35 9.64 -15.48
C ILE A 244 -0.82 9.69 -15.45
N THR A 245 -0.23 10.59 -16.21
CA THR A 245 1.23 10.68 -16.32
C THR A 245 1.90 11.36 -15.13
N ASN A 246 1.18 12.27 -14.45
CA ASN A 246 1.73 13.05 -13.33
C ASN A 246 0.67 13.22 -12.23
N LEU A 247 1.06 13.04 -10.96
CA LEU A 247 0.26 13.26 -9.76
C LEU A 247 1.05 14.08 -8.74
N SER A 248 0.37 14.87 -7.93
CA SER A 248 0.95 15.36 -6.67
C SER A 248 0.90 14.25 -5.60
N PHE A 249 1.77 14.36 -4.58
CA PHE A 249 1.71 13.46 -3.42
C PHE A 249 0.36 13.49 -2.72
N GLN A 250 -0.29 14.66 -2.68
CA GLN A 250 -1.61 14.81 -2.08
C GLN A 250 -2.69 14.08 -2.90
N GLU A 251 -2.73 14.30 -4.22
CA GLU A 251 -3.67 13.58 -5.09
C GLU A 251 -3.48 12.07 -5.02
N ALA A 252 -2.23 11.59 -5.02
CA ALA A 252 -1.93 10.16 -4.90
C ALA A 252 -2.38 9.59 -3.54
N ALA A 253 -2.21 10.35 -2.44
CA ALA A 253 -2.67 9.92 -1.12
C ALA A 253 -4.20 9.84 -1.05
N GLU A 254 -4.92 10.85 -1.59
CA GLU A 254 -6.39 10.84 -1.66
C GLU A 254 -6.90 9.68 -2.52
N MET A 255 -6.28 9.41 -3.66
CA MET A 255 -6.64 8.28 -4.50
C MET A 255 -6.48 6.96 -3.76
N ALA A 256 -5.36 6.78 -3.07
CA ALA A 256 -5.06 5.55 -2.34
C ALA A 256 -6.01 5.30 -1.16
N THR A 257 -6.37 6.36 -0.41
CA THR A 257 -7.33 6.26 0.70
C THR A 257 -8.77 6.04 0.21
N SER A 258 -9.09 6.53 -0.99
CA SER A 258 -10.41 6.41 -1.61
C SER A 258 -10.53 5.18 -2.53
N GLY A 259 -9.68 4.15 -2.37
CA GLY A 259 -9.83 2.84 -2.99
C GLY A 259 -8.98 2.57 -4.23
N ALA A 260 -8.20 3.53 -4.73
CA ALA A 260 -7.29 3.27 -5.83
C ALA A 260 -6.08 2.44 -5.36
N LYS A 261 -5.81 1.34 -6.05
CA LYS A 261 -4.65 0.47 -5.75
C LYS A 261 -3.37 1.05 -6.37
N ILE A 262 -2.79 2.08 -5.76
CA ILE A 262 -1.56 2.73 -6.24
C ILE A 262 -0.41 2.43 -5.29
N LEU A 263 -0.31 3.22 -4.24
CA LEU A 263 0.67 3.13 -3.17
C LEU A 263 -0.03 3.36 -1.85
N HIS A 264 0.37 2.63 -0.83
CA HIS A 264 -0.17 2.89 0.51
C HIS A 264 0.29 4.28 1.00
N PRO A 265 -0.60 5.15 1.52
CA PRO A 265 -0.26 6.56 1.85
C PRO A 265 0.99 6.74 2.73
N PRO A 266 1.22 5.96 3.81
CA PRO A 266 2.43 6.06 4.63
C PRO A 266 3.72 5.87 3.84
N THR A 267 3.70 5.09 2.75
CA THR A 267 4.90 4.81 1.94
C THR A 267 5.42 6.04 1.20
N MET A 268 4.55 7.02 0.96
CA MET A 268 4.92 8.27 0.30
C MET A 268 5.51 9.32 1.26
N ILE A 269 5.42 9.12 2.59
CA ILE A 269 5.86 10.13 3.58
C ILE A 269 7.36 10.44 3.45
N PRO A 270 8.31 9.46 3.39
CA PRO A 270 9.72 9.77 3.24
C PRO A 270 10.02 10.49 1.91
N ALA A 271 9.46 9.99 0.81
CA ALA A 271 9.63 10.58 -0.50
C ALA A 271 9.14 12.03 -0.56
N ARG A 272 7.97 12.32 0.02
CA ARG A 272 7.42 13.68 0.12
C ARG A 272 8.29 14.57 0.99
N ARG A 273 8.77 14.08 2.15
CA ARG A 273 9.62 14.83 3.08
C ARG A 273 10.95 15.23 2.43
N ALA A 274 11.54 14.30 1.68
CA ALA A 274 12.78 14.55 0.93
C ALA A 274 12.56 15.15 -0.47
N SER A 275 11.29 15.38 -0.89
CA SER A 275 10.95 15.86 -2.24
C SER A 275 11.44 14.98 -3.39
N ILE A 276 11.59 13.67 -3.15
CA ILE A 276 12.06 12.69 -4.13
C ILE A 276 10.87 12.22 -4.98
N PRO A 277 10.92 12.33 -6.32
CA PRO A 277 9.84 11.86 -7.18
C PRO A 277 9.74 10.33 -7.17
N ILE A 278 8.50 9.81 -7.25
CA ILE A 278 8.22 8.38 -7.39
C ILE A 278 7.69 8.13 -8.80
N PHE A 279 8.26 7.16 -9.48
CA PHE A 279 7.74 6.61 -10.73
C PHE A 279 7.03 5.28 -10.43
N VAL A 280 5.84 5.07 -11.01
CA VAL A 280 5.10 3.81 -10.94
C VAL A 280 4.94 3.28 -12.35
N GLY A 281 5.38 2.04 -12.59
CA GLY A 281 5.33 1.41 -13.90
C GLY A 281 5.16 -0.11 -13.85
N SER A 282 4.85 -0.71 -15.00
CA SER A 282 4.64 -2.15 -15.14
C SER A 282 5.94 -2.88 -15.48
N THR A 283 6.19 -4.01 -14.81
CA THR A 283 7.26 -4.92 -15.24
C THR A 283 6.92 -5.68 -16.52
N PHE A 284 5.64 -5.80 -16.86
CA PHE A 284 5.18 -6.45 -18.10
C PHE A 284 5.27 -5.52 -19.31
N GLU A 285 5.12 -4.20 -19.07
CA GLU A 285 5.19 -3.15 -20.08
C GLU A 285 6.19 -2.06 -19.64
N PRO A 286 7.50 -2.37 -19.58
CA PRO A 286 8.50 -1.47 -18.99
C PRO A 286 8.71 -0.18 -19.79
N ASP A 287 8.27 -0.15 -21.04
CA ASP A 287 8.34 1.01 -21.94
C ASP A 287 7.08 1.88 -21.89
N ALA A 288 6.04 1.46 -21.16
CA ALA A 288 4.86 2.29 -20.94
C ALA A 288 5.22 3.58 -20.20
N ILE A 289 4.46 4.65 -20.44
CA ILE A 289 4.73 5.99 -19.90
C ILE A 289 4.77 6.01 -18.37
N GLY A 290 3.96 5.16 -17.71
CA GLY A 290 3.86 5.12 -16.25
C GLY A 290 3.30 6.40 -15.63
N THR A 291 3.36 6.47 -14.30
CA THR A 291 2.92 7.64 -13.53
C THR A 291 4.05 8.21 -12.69
N LYS A 292 4.29 9.51 -12.75
CA LYS A 292 5.22 10.23 -11.86
C LYS A 292 4.44 10.94 -10.75
N ILE A 293 4.80 10.65 -9.50
CA ILE A 293 4.26 11.31 -8.31
C ILE A 293 5.32 12.25 -7.78
N MET A 294 4.98 13.54 -7.63
CA MET A 294 5.94 14.59 -7.25
C MET A 294 5.26 15.73 -6.49
N SER A 295 6.05 16.62 -5.89
CA SER A 295 5.52 17.75 -5.12
C SER A 295 4.75 18.76 -6.00
N LYS A 296 5.22 19.01 -7.21
CA LYS A 296 4.60 19.96 -8.16
C LYS A 296 4.48 19.31 -9.54
N PRO A 297 3.32 18.71 -9.88
CA PRO A 297 3.08 18.12 -11.20
C PRO A 297 3.01 19.20 -12.28
N LYS A 298 3.43 18.85 -13.51
CA LYS A 298 3.41 19.78 -14.67
C LYS A 298 2.01 20.24 -15.06
N THR A 299 1.01 19.41 -14.83
CA THR A 299 -0.39 19.68 -15.13
C THR A 299 -1.24 19.46 -13.89
N SER A 300 -2.24 20.29 -13.69
CA SER A 300 -3.16 20.23 -12.55
C SER A 300 -4.59 20.42 -13.01
N PRO A 301 -5.22 19.43 -13.69
CA PRO A 301 -6.63 19.52 -14.05
C PRO A 301 -7.50 19.59 -12.80
N LEU A 302 -8.72 20.15 -12.94
CA LEU A 302 -9.65 20.25 -11.84
C LEU A 302 -9.97 18.87 -11.25
N VAL A 303 -10.40 17.94 -12.07
CA VAL A 303 -10.58 16.52 -11.68
C VAL A 303 -9.59 15.67 -12.47
N ARG A 304 -8.86 14.84 -11.75
CA ARG A 304 -7.81 13.98 -12.30
C ARG A 304 -8.24 12.52 -12.34
N ALA A 305 -8.95 12.09 -11.31
CA ALA A 305 -9.42 10.71 -11.18
C ALA A 305 -10.77 10.61 -10.46
N ILE A 306 -11.46 9.52 -10.74
CA ILE A 306 -12.61 9.04 -10.00
C ILE A 306 -12.25 7.70 -9.38
N THR A 307 -12.45 7.54 -8.08
CA THR A 307 -12.16 6.31 -7.35
C THR A 307 -13.40 5.77 -6.66
N ILE A 308 -13.41 4.46 -6.39
CA ILE A 308 -14.45 3.79 -5.62
C ILE A 308 -13.79 3.00 -4.49
N LYS A 309 -14.25 3.21 -3.27
CA LYS A 309 -13.97 2.35 -2.13
C LYS A 309 -15.25 1.64 -1.74
N LYS A 310 -15.33 0.34 -2.03
CA LYS A 310 -16.51 -0.52 -1.77
C LYS A 310 -16.53 -1.02 -0.33
N ASP A 311 -17.62 -1.69 0.01
CA ASP A 311 -17.81 -2.45 1.24
C ASP A 311 -17.62 -1.56 2.48
N GLN A 312 -18.31 -0.43 2.45
CA GLN A 312 -18.30 0.57 3.52
C GLN A 312 -19.59 0.50 4.31
N ARG A 313 -19.46 0.71 5.60
CA ARG A 313 -20.56 0.87 6.56
C ARG A 313 -20.65 2.30 6.99
N LEU A 314 -21.84 2.87 7.00
CA LEU A 314 -22.13 4.17 7.57
C LEU A 314 -22.80 3.98 8.94
N VAL A 315 -22.19 4.49 9.98
CA VAL A 315 -22.71 4.47 11.35
C VAL A 315 -23.06 5.88 11.75
N THR A 316 -24.34 6.15 12.00
CA THR A 316 -24.84 7.44 12.48
C THR A 316 -25.21 7.33 13.95
N LEU A 317 -24.55 8.13 14.78
CA LEU A 317 -24.83 8.27 16.20
C LEU A 317 -25.59 9.57 16.43
N SER A 318 -26.73 9.50 17.09
CA SER A 318 -27.62 10.65 17.32
C SER A 318 -27.96 10.78 18.79
N THR A 319 -27.82 12.00 19.32
CA THR A 319 -28.30 12.33 20.67
C THR A 319 -28.45 13.83 20.85
N PRO A 320 -29.55 14.33 21.45
CA PRO A 320 -29.69 15.74 21.80
C PRO A 320 -28.62 16.26 22.78
N ARG A 321 -28.00 15.37 23.56
CA ARG A 321 -26.99 15.74 24.56
C ARG A 321 -25.67 16.23 23.92
N MET A 322 -25.45 15.94 22.63
CA MET A 322 -24.20 16.26 21.94
C MET A 322 -23.89 17.75 21.93
N SER A 323 -24.91 18.60 21.78
CA SER A 323 -24.75 20.05 21.68
C SER A 323 -24.31 20.73 23.00
N GLU A 324 -24.57 20.09 24.14
CA GLU A 324 -24.30 20.66 25.47
C GLU A 324 -23.18 19.93 26.22
N GLU A 325 -22.64 18.83 25.69
CA GLU A 325 -21.71 17.94 26.41
C GLU A 325 -20.30 18.06 25.89
N TYR A 326 -19.39 18.57 26.71
CA TYR A 326 -17.95 18.60 26.40
C TYR A 326 -17.36 17.19 26.29
N GLY A 327 -16.52 16.97 25.27
CA GLY A 327 -15.82 15.71 25.06
C GLY A 327 -16.66 14.57 24.48
N PHE A 328 -17.86 14.84 23.98
CA PHE A 328 -18.75 13.83 23.39
C PHE A 328 -18.06 13.10 22.23
N LEU A 329 -17.47 13.83 21.27
CA LEU A 329 -16.72 13.23 20.15
C LEU A 329 -15.53 12.40 20.64
N ALA A 330 -14.81 12.84 21.66
CA ALA A 330 -13.68 12.10 22.22
C ALA A 330 -14.12 10.73 22.77
N ARG A 331 -15.29 10.65 23.41
CA ARG A 331 -15.83 9.36 23.90
C ARG A 331 -16.14 8.40 22.73
N ILE A 332 -16.78 8.89 21.67
CA ILE A 332 -17.06 8.09 20.47
C ILE A 332 -15.74 7.55 19.91
N PHE A 333 -14.76 8.43 19.66
CA PHE A 333 -13.50 8.01 19.03
C PHE A 333 -12.66 7.11 19.91
N ASN A 334 -12.74 7.24 21.25
CA ASN A 334 -12.10 6.31 22.17
C ASN A 334 -12.66 4.89 22.05
N VAL A 335 -13.98 4.74 21.90
CA VAL A 335 -14.59 3.42 21.67
C VAL A 335 -14.04 2.78 20.39
N PHE A 336 -13.94 3.52 19.27
CA PHE A 336 -13.31 2.99 18.06
C PHE A 336 -11.83 2.61 18.28
N ALA A 337 -11.09 3.43 19.02
CA ALA A 337 -9.69 3.16 19.34
C ALA A 337 -9.52 1.91 20.21
N ASP A 338 -10.36 1.71 21.23
CA ASP A 338 -10.34 0.54 22.12
C ASP A 338 -10.63 -0.75 21.34
N HIS A 339 -11.54 -0.68 20.38
CA HIS A 339 -11.84 -1.78 19.46
C HIS A 339 -10.85 -1.91 18.29
N LYS A 340 -9.82 -1.02 18.20
CA LYS A 340 -8.80 -0.98 17.14
C LYS A 340 -9.37 -0.85 15.73
N ILE A 341 -10.47 -0.13 15.58
CA ILE A 341 -11.16 0.10 14.31
C ILE A 341 -10.76 1.46 13.76
N SER A 342 -10.30 1.46 12.50
CA SER A 342 -9.97 2.68 11.75
C SER A 342 -11.23 3.33 11.20
N ILE A 343 -11.30 4.65 11.29
CA ILE A 343 -12.38 5.48 10.75
C ILE A 343 -11.90 6.10 9.44
N ASP A 344 -12.76 6.10 8.40
CA ASP A 344 -12.42 6.68 7.10
C ASP A 344 -12.88 8.14 6.98
N LEU A 345 -14.18 8.38 7.01
CA LEU A 345 -14.78 9.71 6.89
C LEU A 345 -15.67 9.99 8.10
N VAL A 346 -15.72 11.24 8.50
CA VAL A 346 -16.56 11.71 9.61
C VAL A 346 -17.27 13.00 9.19
N THR A 347 -18.57 13.04 9.44
CA THR A 347 -19.34 14.29 9.37
C THR A 347 -20.15 14.48 10.64
N THR A 348 -20.31 15.71 11.07
CA THR A 348 -20.98 16.04 12.32
C THR A 348 -22.02 17.13 12.11
N SER A 349 -23.12 17.04 12.87
CA SER A 349 -24.07 18.14 13.12
C SER A 349 -24.04 18.50 14.60
N GLU A 350 -24.99 19.32 15.05
CA GLU A 350 -25.12 19.65 16.48
C GLU A 350 -25.61 18.45 17.33
N VAL A 351 -26.30 17.49 16.69
CA VAL A 351 -26.97 16.39 17.40
C VAL A 351 -26.62 15.00 16.85
N SER A 352 -25.76 14.92 15.84
CA SER A 352 -25.38 13.65 15.23
C SER A 352 -23.96 13.60 14.70
N VAL A 353 -23.39 12.42 14.63
CA VAL A 353 -22.09 12.10 14.02
C VAL A 353 -22.29 10.90 13.10
N SER A 354 -21.96 11.06 11.83
CA SER A 354 -21.92 9.94 10.87
C SER A 354 -20.47 9.59 10.54
N ILE A 355 -20.16 8.31 10.62
CA ILE A 355 -18.80 7.75 10.51
C ILE A 355 -18.84 6.64 9.47
N THR A 356 -17.92 6.69 8.50
CA THR A 356 -17.70 5.55 7.61
C THR A 356 -16.54 4.69 8.05
N MET A 357 -16.65 3.39 7.87
CA MET A 357 -15.63 2.41 8.14
C MET A 357 -15.72 1.24 7.16
N ASP A 358 -14.65 0.48 7.04
CA ASP A 358 -14.62 -0.75 6.26
C ASP A 358 -15.49 -1.82 6.95
N GLU A 359 -16.46 -2.35 6.23
CA GLU A 359 -17.41 -3.34 6.73
C GLU A 359 -16.70 -4.64 7.16
N THR A 360 -15.62 -5.01 6.48
CA THR A 360 -14.89 -6.26 6.74
C THR A 360 -14.14 -6.26 8.08
N LEU A 361 -13.92 -5.09 8.70
CA LEU A 361 -13.22 -4.99 9.98
C LEU A 361 -14.06 -5.44 11.18
N LEU A 362 -15.37 -5.64 11.01
CA LEU A 362 -16.29 -5.94 12.09
C LEU A 362 -16.55 -7.44 12.24
N LYS A 363 -15.67 -8.12 12.95
CA LYS A 363 -15.90 -9.50 13.42
C LYS A 363 -16.57 -9.59 14.80
N ASN A 364 -16.84 -8.46 15.48
CA ASN A 364 -17.37 -8.42 16.84
C ASN A 364 -18.46 -7.35 17.02
N ASP A 365 -19.62 -7.74 17.52
CA ASP A 365 -20.73 -6.85 17.91
C ASP A 365 -20.42 -5.92 19.10
N GLY A 366 -19.28 -6.08 19.74
CA GLY A 366 -18.88 -5.32 20.92
C GLY A 366 -18.78 -3.80 20.70
N LEU A 367 -18.28 -3.37 19.53
CA LEU A 367 -18.22 -1.94 19.16
C LEU A 367 -19.60 -1.28 19.26
N PHE A 368 -20.60 -1.87 18.61
CA PHE A 368 -21.96 -1.30 18.56
C PHE A 368 -22.65 -1.34 19.92
N GLN A 369 -22.37 -2.36 20.75
CA GLN A 369 -22.88 -2.42 22.11
C GLN A 369 -22.30 -1.27 22.97
N ASP A 370 -21.03 -0.95 22.83
CA ASP A 370 -20.39 0.14 23.56
C ASP A 370 -20.85 1.52 23.04
N LEU A 371 -20.98 1.69 21.73
CA LEU A 371 -21.52 2.91 21.14
C LEU A 371 -22.98 3.17 21.54
N LYS A 372 -23.84 2.14 21.62
CA LYS A 372 -25.24 2.24 22.10
C LYS A 372 -25.38 2.77 23.53
N LYS A 373 -24.33 2.66 24.36
CA LYS A 373 -24.32 3.27 25.69
C LYS A 373 -24.16 4.79 25.67
N ILE A 374 -23.72 5.34 24.53
CA ILE A 374 -23.39 6.77 24.36
C ILE A 374 -24.51 7.50 23.62
N ALA A 375 -25.06 6.91 22.55
CA ALA A 375 -26.05 7.52 21.66
C ALA A 375 -26.95 6.47 21.00
N ASP A 376 -28.04 6.93 20.39
CA ASP A 376 -28.82 6.10 19.46
C ASP A 376 -28.01 5.87 18.20
N ILE A 377 -28.07 4.64 17.65
CA ILE A 377 -27.25 4.24 16.51
C ILE A 377 -28.15 3.79 15.36
N ASP A 378 -27.90 4.33 14.18
CA ASP A 378 -28.37 3.85 12.89
C ASP A 378 -27.19 3.31 12.08
N ILE A 379 -27.37 2.15 11.41
CA ILE A 379 -26.31 1.48 10.66
C ILE A 379 -26.83 1.15 9.26
N GLU A 380 -26.09 1.59 8.26
CA GLU A 380 -26.35 1.25 6.86
C GLU A 380 -25.10 0.56 6.27
N ASP A 381 -25.30 -0.67 5.75
CA ASP A 381 -24.29 -1.51 5.11
C ASP A 381 -24.36 -1.41 3.58
N ASP A 382 -23.51 -2.16 2.88
CA ASP A 382 -23.45 -2.25 1.42
C ASP A 382 -23.26 -0.90 0.72
N LEU A 383 -22.45 -0.04 1.31
CA LEU A 383 -22.16 1.30 0.79
C LEU A 383 -20.79 1.38 0.11
N SER A 384 -20.65 2.38 -0.75
CA SER A 384 -19.40 2.74 -1.40
C SER A 384 -19.13 4.23 -1.27
N ILE A 385 -17.84 4.57 -1.15
CA ILE A 385 -17.35 5.94 -1.30
C ILE A 385 -16.95 6.13 -2.76
N VAL A 386 -17.60 7.03 -3.48
CA VAL A 386 -17.22 7.47 -4.84
C VAL A 386 -16.60 8.86 -4.72
N ALA A 387 -15.31 8.98 -5.06
CA ALA A 387 -14.55 10.21 -4.84
C ALA A 387 -14.08 10.85 -6.16
N LEU A 388 -14.26 12.17 -6.26
CA LEU A 388 -13.62 13.03 -7.26
C LEU A 388 -12.30 13.54 -6.69
N ILE A 389 -11.20 13.24 -7.37
CA ILE A 389 -9.87 13.64 -6.92
C ILE A 389 -9.20 14.53 -7.96
N GLY A 390 -8.63 15.63 -7.48
CA GLY A 390 -7.93 16.57 -8.35
C GLY A 390 -7.43 17.81 -7.61
N ASN A 391 -7.08 18.85 -8.38
CA ASN A 391 -6.49 20.05 -7.81
C ASN A 391 -7.57 21.05 -7.39
N ARG A 392 -7.70 21.31 -6.08
CA ARG A 392 -8.64 22.27 -5.49
C ARG A 392 -10.12 22.00 -5.80
N VAL A 393 -10.51 20.73 -5.90
CA VAL A 393 -11.90 20.35 -6.20
C VAL A 393 -12.89 20.94 -5.21
N ASN A 394 -12.58 21.03 -3.92
CA ASN A 394 -13.47 21.61 -2.91
C ASN A 394 -13.49 23.16 -2.90
N HIS A 395 -12.60 23.83 -3.63
CA HIS A 395 -12.59 25.29 -3.76
C HIS A 395 -13.19 25.78 -5.10
N THR A 396 -13.71 24.87 -5.92
CA THR A 396 -14.27 25.21 -7.23
C THR A 396 -15.77 25.42 -7.12
N ALA A 397 -16.19 26.66 -7.35
CA ALA A 397 -17.61 27.00 -7.36
C ALA A 397 -18.38 26.19 -8.40
N GLY A 398 -19.58 25.70 -8.02
CA GLY A 398 -20.46 24.95 -8.91
C GLY A 398 -20.07 23.49 -9.16
N LEU A 399 -18.97 22.99 -8.59
CA LEU A 399 -18.55 21.57 -8.78
C LEU A 399 -19.61 20.60 -8.25
N LEU A 400 -20.12 20.83 -7.03
CA LEU A 400 -21.18 19.98 -6.46
C LEU A 400 -22.46 20.02 -7.30
N ARG A 401 -22.87 21.19 -7.79
CA ARG A 401 -24.02 21.28 -8.68
C ARG A 401 -23.83 20.42 -9.94
N ARG A 402 -22.68 20.52 -10.60
CA ARG A 402 -22.36 19.71 -11.78
C ARG A 402 -22.37 18.22 -11.45
N ALA A 403 -21.76 17.83 -10.33
CA ALA A 403 -21.71 16.43 -9.89
C ALA A 403 -23.12 15.90 -9.59
N SER A 404 -23.94 16.64 -8.83
CA SER A 404 -25.30 16.26 -8.53
C SER A 404 -26.17 16.18 -9.78
N SER A 405 -26.06 17.11 -10.73
CA SER A 405 -26.82 17.05 -12.00
C SER A 405 -26.49 15.83 -12.85
N VAL A 406 -25.28 15.26 -12.70
CA VAL A 406 -24.86 14.07 -13.42
C VAL A 406 -25.27 12.79 -12.69
N LEU A 407 -25.29 12.82 -11.36
CA LEU A 407 -25.69 11.68 -10.52
C LEU A 407 -27.20 11.55 -10.42
N GLN A 408 -27.93 12.66 -10.48
CA GLN A 408 -29.38 12.72 -10.34
C GLN A 408 -30.02 13.39 -11.58
N PRO A 409 -29.88 12.81 -12.78
CA PRO A 409 -30.59 13.30 -13.95
C PRO A 409 -32.05 12.91 -13.85
N ASP A 410 -32.94 13.75 -14.43
CA ASP A 410 -34.38 13.50 -14.47
C ASP A 410 -34.70 12.06 -14.92
N GLY A 411 -35.38 11.29 -14.07
CA GLY A 411 -35.88 9.93 -14.36
C GLY A 411 -34.90 8.77 -14.09
N ASN A 412 -33.67 9.04 -13.59
CA ASN A 412 -32.73 8.00 -13.13
C ASN A 412 -31.83 8.56 -12.02
N GLU A 413 -32.44 8.86 -10.89
CA GLU A 413 -31.80 9.50 -9.74
C GLU A 413 -31.07 8.45 -8.89
N LEU A 414 -29.76 8.65 -8.70
CA LEU A 414 -28.97 7.87 -7.75
C LEU A 414 -29.14 8.45 -6.34
N ASN A 415 -29.32 7.57 -5.35
CA ASN A 415 -29.57 8.00 -3.99
C ASN A 415 -28.27 8.30 -3.23
N ILE A 416 -27.89 9.59 -3.12
CA ILE A 416 -26.72 10.03 -2.37
C ILE A 416 -27.06 10.06 -0.88
N ARG A 417 -26.41 9.17 -0.08
CA ARG A 417 -26.58 9.10 1.38
C ARG A 417 -25.88 10.24 2.11
N ALA A 418 -24.68 10.58 1.67
CA ALA A 418 -23.90 11.67 2.24
C ALA A 418 -22.92 12.25 1.22
N VAL A 419 -22.53 13.52 1.44
CA VAL A 419 -21.49 14.20 0.69
C VAL A 419 -20.41 14.69 1.66
N PHE A 420 -19.16 14.35 1.39
CA PHE A 420 -18.02 14.79 2.18
C PHE A 420 -17.21 15.80 1.36
N GLN A 421 -17.18 17.03 1.86
CA GLN A 421 -16.45 18.13 1.26
C GLN A 421 -15.84 19.00 2.35
N GLY A 422 -14.64 19.51 2.13
CA GLY A 422 -14.01 20.51 3.00
C GLY A 422 -12.80 20.02 3.79
N ALA A 423 -12.71 18.75 4.17
CA ALA A 423 -11.56 18.22 4.90
C ALA A 423 -10.29 18.20 4.04
N SER A 424 -10.41 17.83 2.77
CA SER A 424 -9.32 17.86 1.80
C SER A 424 -9.58 18.87 0.67
N ARG A 425 -8.53 19.55 0.21
CA ARG A 425 -8.59 20.41 -0.98
C ARG A 425 -8.66 19.60 -2.28
N HIS A 426 -8.32 18.33 -2.22
CA HIS A 426 -8.10 17.46 -3.37
C HIS A 426 -9.18 16.39 -3.56
N CYS A 427 -10.15 16.31 -2.64
CA CYS A 427 -11.18 15.28 -2.65
C CYS A 427 -12.57 15.85 -2.36
N VAL A 428 -13.56 15.38 -3.12
CA VAL A 428 -14.99 15.44 -2.80
C VAL A 428 -15.55 14.04 -2.96
N ALA A 429 -16.20 13.53 -1.93
CA ALA A 429 -16.69 12.16 -1.89
C ALA A 429 -18.22 12.09 -1.72
N PHE A 430 -18.83 11.11 -2.36
CA PHE A 430 -20.24 10.78 -2.30
C PHE A 430 -20.40 9.38 -1.76
N ILE A 431 -21.34 9.18 -0.85
CA ILE A 431 -21.73 7.87 -0.34
C ILE A 431 -22.98 7.41 -1.10
N LEU A 432 -22.86 6.26 -1.73
CA LEU A 432 -23.91 5.60 -2.50
C LEU A 432 -23.96 4.11 -2.15
N SER A 433 -25.01 3.40 -2.58
CA SER A 433 -25.02 1.94 -2.47
C SER A 433 -23.92 1.30 -3.33
N ASN A 434 -23.48 0.09 -2.96
CA ASN A 434 -22.48 -0.66 -3.74
C ASN A 434 -22.94 -0.89 -5.20
N GLU A 435 -24.26 -1.06 -5.41
CA GLU A 435 -24.85 -1.29 -6.73
C GLU A 435 -24.74 -0.03 -7.62
N GLU A 436 -24.98 1.15 -7.06
CA GLU A 436 -24.98 2.43 -7.77
C GLU A 436 -23.58 2.98 -8.03
N ALA A 437 -22.59 2.58 -7.23
CA ALA A 437 -21.25 3.17 -7.22
C ALA A 437 -20.53 3.11 -8.58
N ALA A 438 -20.65 1.99 -9.31
CA ALA A 438 -20.00 1.83 -10.61
C ALA A 438 -20.61 2.74 -11.67
N GLU A 439 -21.93 2.92 -11.67
CA GLU A 439 -22.64 3.83 -12.57
C GLU A 439 -22.29 5.28 -12.25
N ALA A 440 -22.33 5.66 -10.97
CA ALA A 440 -21.96 6.98 -10.50
C ALA A 440 -20.53 7.35 -10.95
N ALA A 441 -19.57 6.45 -10.77
CA ALA A 441 -18.19 6.69 -11.17
C ALA A 441 -18.05 6.90 -12.68
N ARG A 442 -18.74 6.10 -13.51
CA ARG A 442 -18.74 6.27 -14.98
C ARG A 442 -19.35 7.60 -15.40
N LYS A 443 -20.48 8.00 -14.82
CA LYS A 443 -21.13 9.29 -15.09
C LYS A 443 -20.19 10.46 -14.75
N LEU A 444 -19.60 10.45 -13.55
CA LEU A 444 -18.65 11.47 -13.11
C LEU A 444 -17.38 11.50 -13.96
N HIS A 445 -16.84 10.34 -14.34
CA HIS A 445 -15.67 10.26 -15.22
C HIS A 445 -15.94 10.87 -16.60
N LYS A 446 -17.09 10.56 -17.19
CA LYS A 446 -17.51 11.14 -18.48
C LYS A 446 -17.59 12.66 -18.40
N GLU A 447 -18.26 13.19 -17.36
CA GLU A 447 -18.47 14.62 -17.20
C GLU A 447 -17.17 15.37 -16.93
N PHE A 448 -16.40 14.95 -15.92
CA PHE A 448 -15.29 15.74 -15.41
C PHE A 448 -13.95 15.46 -16.11
N ILE A 449 -13.81 14.34 -16.79
CA ILE A 449 -12.55 13.95 -17.42
C ILE A 449 -12.68 13.93 -18.95
N LEU A 450 -13.65 13.19 -19.50
CA LEU A 450 -13.74 13.03 -20.96
C LEU A 450 -14.26 14.32 -21.63
N ASN A 451 -15.34 14.92 -21.11
CA ASN A 451 -15.90 16.16 -21.67
C ASN A 451 -14.93 17.33 -21.52
N SER A 452 -14.25 17.44 -20.35
CA SER A 452 -13.25 18.49 -20.13
C SER A 452 -12.00 18.39 -21.01
N ARG A 453 -11.68 17.22 -21.58
CA ARG A 453 -10.63 17.09 -22.58
C ARG A 453 -11.08 17.57 -23.95
N LYS A 454 -12.30 17.20 -24.37
CA LYS A 454 -12.88 17.65 -25.63
C LYS A 454 -12.99 19.17 -25.72
N GLU A 455 -13.37 19.83 -24.62
CA GLU A 455 -13.42 21.31 -24.54
C GLU A 455 -12.04 21.97 -24.68
N LYS A 456 -10.97 21.31 -24.21
CA LYS A 456 -9.59 21.82 -24.36
C LYS A 456 -8.97 21.57 -25.73
N GLU A 457 -9.41 20.53 -26.42
CA GLU A 457 -8.97 20.23 -27.80
C GLU A 457 -9.72 21.07 -28.85
N ALA A 458 -10.90 21.60 -28.47
CA ALA A 458 -11.72 22.46 -29.34
C ALA A 458 -11.41 23.97 -29.23
N ASN A 459 -10.65 24.37 -28.20
CA ASN A 459 -10.15 25.74 -27.97
C ASN A 459 -8.63 25.82 -28.21
#